data_63409efd7c9b1deb593415451f30869f
#
_entry.id   63409efd7c9b1deb593415451f30869f
#
_cell.length_a   1.000
_cell.length_b   1.000
_cell.length_c   1.000
_cell.angle_alpha   90.00
_cell.angle_beta   90.00
_cell.angle_gamma   90.00
#
_symmetry.space_group_name_H-M   'P 1'
#
loop_
_entity.id
_entity.type
_entity.pdbx_description
1 polymer ?
#
loop_
_entity_poly.entity_id
_entity_poly.type
_entity_poly.pdbx_seq_one_letter_code
_entity_poly.pdbx_strand_id
1 'polypeptide(L)'
;MSDNHFQFIEFALKANVLRFGEFKTKAGRLSPYFFNAGLFNTGSLLDQLGHYYATALLNAKKAGRIDFDMLYGPAYKGIPLVATVAINLARLGLDVPYAFNRKEAKDHGE
;
A
#
# COMPACT_ATOMS: atom_id res chain seq x y z
N MET A 1 1.39 16.85 10.98
CA MET A 1 0.91 15.82 10.03
C MET A 1 0.76 16.43 8.65
N SER A 2 1.17 15.73 7.63
CA SER A 2 1.05 16.25 6.27
C SER A 2 -0.38 16.09 5.76
N ASP A 3 -0.76 16.93 4.80
CA ASP A 3 -2.07 16.84 4.17
C ASP A 3 -2.32 15.45 3.57
N ASN A 4 -1.27 14.78 3.11
CA ASN A 4 -1.38 13.45 2.54
C ASN A 4 -1.94 12.44 3.55
N HIS A 5 -1.55 12.53 4.82
CA HIS A 5 -2.06 11.64 5.86
C HIS A 5 -3.55 11.87 6.11
N PHE A 6 -3.98 13.11 6.16
CA PHE A 6 -5.40 13.42 6.30
C PHE A 6 -6.20 12.92 5.12
N GLN A 7 -5.70 13.14 3.92
CA GLN A 7 -6.37 12.72 2.71
C GLN A 7 -6.50 11.19 2.65
N PHE A 8 -5.48 10.47 3.09
CA PHE A 8 -5.54 9.03 3.12
C PHE A 8 -6.60 8.53 4.10
N ILE A 9 -6.64 9.09 5.31
CA ILE A 9 -7.63 8.70 6.32
C ILE A 9 -9.05 8.96 5.80
N GLU A 10 -9.28 10.13 5.21
CA GLU A 10 -10.56 10.46 4.64
C GLU A 10 -10.95 9.49 3.51
N PHE A 11 -10.00 9.18 2.64
CA PHE A 11 -10.22 8.24 1.56
C PHE A 11 -10.55 6.84 2.11
N ALA A 12 -9.82 6.37 3.12
CA ALA A 12 -10.06 5.05 3.72
C ALA A 12 -11.44 4.97 4.37
N LEU A 13 -11.89 6.05 4.99
CA LEU A 13 -13.24 6.10 5.58
C LEU A 13 -14.32 6.07 4.49
N LYS A 14 -14.14 6.83 3.41
CA LYS A 14 -15.10 6.84 2.30
C LYS A 14 -15.21 5.51 1.60
N ALA A 15 -14.09 4.78 1.50
CA ALA A 15 -14.07 3.47 0.86
C ALA A 15 -14.52 2.34 1.78
N ASN A 16 -14.89 2.66 3.03
CA ASN A 16 -15.25 1.67 4.04
C ASN A 16 -14.11 0.72 4.44
N VAL A 17 -12.89 1.09 4.12
CA VAL A 17 -11.71 0.30 4.47
C VAL A 17 -11.37 0.51 5.93
N LEU A 18 -11.52 1.72 6.43
CA LEU A 18 -11.30 2.08 7.82
C LEU A 18 -12.66 2.39 8.46
N ARG A 19 -13.00 1.69 9.53
CA ARG A 19 -14.26 1.88 10.24
C ARG A 19 -13.97 1.97 11.73
N PHE A 20 -14.73 2.80 12.41
CA PHE A 20 -14.63 2.95 13.86
C PHE A 20 -15.76 2.19 14.55
N GLY A 21 -15.50 1.71 15.75
CA GLY A 21 -16.41 0.92 16.53
C GLY A 21 -15.65 -0.12 17.33
N GLU A 22 -16.36 -1.04 17.95
CA GLU A 22 -15.71 -2.15 18.65
C GLU A 22 -15.69 -3.36 17.72
N PHE A 23 -14.47 -3.84 17.40
CA PHE A 23 -14.28 -4.98 16.53
C PHE A 23 -13.36 -5.99 17.21
N LYS A 24 -13.68 -7.26 17.03
CA LYS A 24 -12.85 -8.35 17.54
C LYS A 24 -11.82 -8.72 16.48
N THR A 25 -10.56 -8.63 16.82
CA THR A 25 -9.47 -9.01 15.92
C THR A 25 -9.34 -10.53 15.85
N LYS A 26 -8.55 -11.03 14.92
CA LYS A 26 -8.26 -12.46 14.82
C LYS A 26 -7.61 -13.02 16.07
N ALA A 27 -6.91 -12.19 16.83
CA ALA A 27 -6.30 -12.60 18.08
C ALA A 27 -7.27 -12.55 19.27
N GLY A 28 -8.53 -12.20 19.04
CA GLY A 28 -9.55 -12.14 20.08
C GLY A 28 -9.58 -10.83 20.85
N ARG A 29 -8.77 -9.85 20.46
CA ARG A 29 -8.77 -8.54 21.12
C ARG A 29 -9.86 -7.65 20.55
N LEU A 30 -10.42 -6.79 21.42
CA LEU A 30 -11.32 -5.74 20.97
C LEU A 30 -10.48 -4.56 20.47
N SER A 31 -10.89 -3.97 19.38
CA SER A 31 -10.23 -2.81 18.80
C SER A 31 -11.26 -1.74 18.51
N PRO A 32 -10.93 -0.44 18.74
CA PRO A 32 -11.86 0.63 18.44
C PRO A 32 -11.98 0.94 16.94
N TYR A 33 -11.19 0.30 16.10
CA TYR A 33 -11.29 0.49 14.65
C TYR A 33 -10.92 -0.79 13.93
N PHE A 34 -11.31 -0.85 12.66
CA PHE A 34 -11.01 -1.97 11.78
C PHE A 34 -10.54 -1.42 10.43
N PHE A 35 -9.40 -1.91 9.96
CA PHE A 35 -8.84 -1.54 8.66
C PHE A 35 -8.77 -2.79 7.80
N ASN A 36 -9.52 -2.78 6.69
CA ASN A 36 -9.58 -3.92 5.79
C ASN A 36 -9.00 -3.55 4.42
N ALA A 37 -7.72 -3.82 4.24
CA ALA A 37 -7.04 -3.53 2.98
C ALA A 37 -7.59 -4.34 1.81
N GLY A 38 -8.28 -5.45 2.08
CA GLY A 38 -8.91 -6.25 1.02
C GLY A 38 -10.02 -5.54 0.29
N LEU A 39 -10.54 -4.43 0.85
CA LEU A 39 -11.56 -3.63 0.19
C LEU A 39 -10.99 -2.70 -0.89
N PHE A 40 -9.67 -2.61 -1.03
CA PHE A 40 -9.05 -1.97 -2.20
C PHE A 40 -9.06 -2.96 -3.37
N ASN A 41 -10.25 -3.27 -3.86
CA ASN A 41 -10.46 -4.37 -4.80
C ASN A 41 -10.94 -3.91 -6.19
N THR A 42 -10.94 -2.61 -6.45
CA THR A 42 -11.18 -2.08 -7.79
C THR A 42 -9.92 -1.37 -8.27
N GLY A 43 -9.82 -1.20 -9.58
CA GLY A 43 -8.69 -0.49 -10.14
C GLY A 43 -8.56 0.93 -9.60
N SER A 44 -9.68 1.63 -9.46
CA SER A 44 -9.66 2.99 -8.94
C SER A 44 -9.18 3.05 -7.50
N LEU A 45 -9.70 2.17 -6.64
CA LEU A 45 -9.31 2.15 -5.23
C LEU A 45 -7.85 1.75 -5.07
N LEU A 46 -7.42 0.75 -5.83
CA LEU A 46 -6.04 0.30 -5.77
C LEU A 46 -5.07 1.37 -6.28
N ASP A 47 -5.44 2.07 -7.35
CA ASP A 47 -4.62 3.15 -7.88
C ASP A 47 -4.47 4.28 -6.87
N GLN A 48 -5.55 4.67 -6.20
CA GLN A 48 -5.51 5.70 -5.18
C GLN A 48 -4.65 5.29 -3.99
N LEU A 49 -4.75 4.04 -3.57
CA LEU A 49 -3.88 3.51 -2.52
C LEU A 49 -2.42 3.61 -2.93
N GLY A 50 -2.11 3.21 -4.17
CA GLY A 50 -0.76 3.32 -4.71
C GLY A 50 -0.27 4.75 -4.74
N HIS A 51 -1.14 5.69 -5.06
CA HIS A 51 -0.79 7.11 -5.05
C HIS A 51 -0.38 7.60 -3.66
N TYR A 52 -1.15 7.23 -2.63
CA TYR A 52 -0.82 7.64 -1.26
C TYR A 52 0.50 7.03 -0.79
N TYR A 53 0.73 5.75 -1.09
CA TYR A 53 2.01 5.11 -0.78
C TYR A 53 3.16 5.78 -1.51
N ALA A 54 3.00 6.03 -2.81
CA ALA A 54 4.04 6.64 -3.63
C ALA A 54 4.40 8.04 -3.13
N THR A 55 3.38 8.83 -2.79
CA THR A 55 3.59 10.17 -2.26
C THR A 55 4.35 10.13 -0.94
N ALA A 56 3.97 9.22 -0.04
CA ALA A 56 4.64 9.07 1.25
C ALA A 56 6.10 8.65 1.07
N LEU A 57 6.36 7.69 0.18
CA LEU A 57 7.72 7.24 -0.09
C LEU A 57 8.58 8.36 -0.69
N LEU A 58 8.04 9.09 -1.64
CA LEU A 58 8.76 10.16 -2.29
C LEU A 58 9.09 11.29 -1.31
N ASN A 59 8.12 11.65 -0.47
CA ASN A 59 8.33 12.67 0.56
C ASN A 59 9.40 12.24 1.56
N ALA A 60 9.38 10.97 1.99
CA ALA A 60 10.37 10.44 2.91
C ALA A 60 11.76 10.41 2.28
N LYS A 61 11.85 10.08 0.99
CA LYS A 61 13.11 10.07 0.27
C LYS A 61 13.68 11.49 0.14
N LYS A 62 12.84 12.46 -0.20
CA LYS A 62 13.25 13.86 -0.31
C LYS A 62 13.70 14.44 1.03
N ALA A 63 13.07 14.00 2.12
CA ALA A 63 13.44 14.43 3.46
C ALA A 63 14.68 13.72 4.00
N GLY A 64 15.23 12.76 3.25
CA GLY A 64 16.43 12.03 3.68
C GLY A 64 16.17 10.98 4.75
N ARG A 65 14.91 10.64 5.03
CA ARG A 65 14.57 9.64 6.05
C ARG A 65 14.74 8.22 5.54
N ILE A 66 14.59 8.01 4.25
CA ILE A 66 14.77 6.70 3.61
C ILE A 66 15.46 6.91 2.28
N ASP A 67 16.06 5.84 1.79
CA ASP A 67 16.57 5.80 0.43
C ASP A 67 16.29 4.43 -0.15
N PHE A 68 15.97 4.38 -1.44
CA PHE A 68 15.68 3.13 -2.11
C PHE A 68 15.87 3.30 -3.61
N ASP A 69 16.21 2.23 -4.29
CA ASP A 69 16.33 2.20 -5.74
C ASP A 69 15.49 1.08 -6.37
N MET A 70 14.72 0.35 -5.55
CA MET A 70 13.74 -0.61 -6.03
C MET A 70 12.69 -0.84 -4.96
N LEU A 71 11.58 -1.46 -5.36
CA LEU A 71 10.49 -1.82 -4.46
C LEU A 71 10.34 -3.34 -4.43
N TYR A 72 9.85 -3.86 -3.30
CA TYR A 72 9.60 -5.28 -3.15
C TYR A 72 8.22 -5.50 -2.56
N GLY A 73 7.42 -6.35 -3.21
CA GLY A 73 6.10 -6.72 -2.72
C GLY A 73 6.04 -8.19 -2.36
N PRO A 74 5.97 -8.53 -1.06
CA PRO A 74 5.90 -9.95 -0.65
C PRO A 74 4.58 -10.58 -1.09
N ALA A 75 4.66 -11.85 -1.52
CA ALA A 75 3.49 -12.59 -1.93
C ALA A 75 2.51 -12.73 -0.76
N TYR A 76 1.21 -12.68 -0.96
CA TYR A 76 0.66 -12.47 -2.31
C TYR A 76 0.01 -11.11 -2.43
N LYS A 77 -0.50 -10.54 -1.33
CA LYS A 77 -1.19 -9.25 -1.32
C LYS A 77 -0.25 -8.09 -1.66
N GLY A 78 1.04 -8.24 -1.37
CA GLY A 78 2.01 -7.21 -1.70
C GLY A 78 2.27 -7.06 -3.19
N ILE A 79 1.95 -8.08 -4.00
CA ILE A 79 2.25 -8.03 -5.43
C ILE A 79 1.43 -6.95 -6.14
N PRO A 80 0.09 -6.96 -6.06
CA PRO A 80 -0.65 -5.87 -6.69
C PRO A 80 -0.35 -4.51 -6.06
N LEU A 81 -0.08 -4.49 -4.75
CA LEU A 81 0.25 -3.23 -4.09
C LEU A 81 1.57 -2.65 -4.63
N VAL A 82 2.62 -3.46 -4.71
CA VAL A 82 3.91 -2.95 -5.20
C VAL A 82 3.81 -2.49 -6.65
N ALA A 83 3.02 -3.19 -7.46
CA ALA A 83 2.83 -2.80 -8.85
C ALA A 83 2.19 -1.41 -8.97
N THR A 84 1.12 -1.16 -8.22
CA THR A 84 0.45 0.13 -8.28
C THR A 84 1.31 1.25 -7.68
N VAL A 85 2.09 0.95 -6.64
CA VAL A 85 3.02 1.94 -6.07
C VAL A 85 4.10 2.31 -7.07
N ALA A 86 4.67 1.32 -7.76
CA ALA A 86 5.69 1.57 -8.77
C ALA A 86 5.15 2.45 -9.91
N ILE A 87 3.94 2.16 -10.38
CA ILE A 87 3.30 2.95 -11.43
C ILE A 87 3.10 4.39 -10.96
N ASN A 88 2.62 4.57 -9.74
CA ASN A 88 2.36 5.90 -9.22
C ASN A 88 3.65 6.68 -8.96
N LEU A 89 4.73 6.02 -8.53
CA LEU A 89 6.03 6.67 -8.41
C LEU A 89 6.53 7.16 -9.77
N ALA A 90 6.38 6.34 -10.81
CA ALA A 90 6.78 6.73 -12.15
C ALA A 90 6.03 7.99 -12.61
N ARG A 91 4.73 8.06 -12.33
CA ARG A 91 3.93 9.25 -12.64
C ARG A 91 4.42 10.50 -11.90
N LEU A 92 4.99 10.31 -10.71
CA LEU A 92 5.53 11.40 -9.91
C LEU A 92 6.99 11.74 -10.26
N GLY A 93 7.55 11.05 -11.25
CA GLY A 93 8.89 11.35 -11.73
C GLY A 93 10.00 10.46 -11.21
N LEU A 94 9.66 9.43 -10.43
CA LEU A 94 10.65 8.47 -9.92
C LEU A 94 10.34 7.07 -10.45
N ASP A 95 11.07 6.68 -11.48
CA ASP A 95 10.88 5.39 -12.12
C ASP A 95 11.85 4.38 -11.54
N VAL A 96 11.35 3.43 -10.77
CA VAL A 96 12.17 2.40 -10.11
C VAL A 96 11.63 1.02 -10.45
N PRO A 97 12.51 0.00 -10.51
CA PRO A 97 12.07 -1.37 -10.71
C PRO A 97 11.36 -1.91 -9.47
N TYR A 98 10.54 -2.92 -9.66
CA TYR A 98 9.93 -3.63 -8.56
C TYR A 98 10.11 -5.13 -8.74
N ALA A 99 10.01 -5.84 -7.63
CA ALA A 99 10.14 -7.30 -7.59
C ALA A 99 9.13 -7.88 -6.62
N PHE A 100 8.90 -9.16 -6.74
CA PHE A 100 8.03 -9.90 -5.83
C PHE A 100 8.51 -11.34 -5.76
N ASN A 101 8.02 -12.06 -4.76
CA ASN A 101 8.36 -13.47 -4.59
C ASN A 101 7.13 -14.34 -4.79
N ARG A 102 7.34 -15.62 -4.78
CA ARG A 102 6.28 -16.62 -4.67
C ARG A 102 6.57 -17.49 -3.47
N LYS A 103 5.53 -17.99 -2.83
CA LYS A 103 5.68 -18.82 -1.64
C LYS A 103 6.03 -20.27 -1.99
N GLU A 104 5.66 -20.71 -3.19
CA GLU A 104 5.99 -22.05 -3.67
C GLU A 104 7.25 -22.00 -4.52
N ALA A 105 8.07 -23.04 -4.39
CA ALA A 105 9.22 -23.16 -5.25
C ALA A 105 8.77 -23.42 -6.69
N LYS A 106 9.44 -22.75 -7.63
CA LYS A 106 9.21 -22.98 -9.05
C LYS A 106 10.21 -24.05 -9.51
N ASP A 107 9.73 -25.13 -10.10
CA ASP A 107 10.59 -26.23 -10.47
C ASP A 107 11.06 -26.19 -11.94
N HIS A 108 10.59 -25.22 -12.71
CA HIS A 108 11.02 -25.04 -14.11
C HIS A 108 10.71 -23.61 -14.55
N GLY A 109 11.33 -23.24 -15.67
CA GLY A 109 11.21 -21.91 -16.22
C GLY A 109 12.07 -20.92 -15.43
N GLU A 110 11.71 -19.63 -15.51
CA GLU A 110 12.47 -18.59 -14.85
C GLU A 110 11.87 -18.19 -13.51
#